data_1979a66985318b6671848e3c34a98d5b
#
_entry.id   1979a66985318b6671848e3c34a98d5b
#
_cell.length_a   1.000
_cell.length_b   1.000
_cell.length_c   1.000
_cell.angle_alpha   90.00
_cell.angle_beta   90.00
_cell.angle_gamma   90.00
#
_symmetry.space_group_name_H-M   'P 1'
#
loop_
_entity.id
_entity.type
_entity.pdbx_description
1 polymer ?
#
loop_
_entity_poly.entity_id
_entity_poly.type
_entity_poly.pdbx_seq_one_letter_code
_entity_poly.pdbx_strand_id
1 'polypeptide(L)'
;MNILTIEEHNTIIAELIEKHDDEAAKDRAAIDALTKENALLKDELEILKKTVAALTAKVEELEAKSKKNSKNSSKPPSSDGMKKPKATQSMRETTGRASGGQKGHPGANLELKDQPDEVVVLQLKDICECGGKIQVNEGIIEKRQVTDIEPSKVITIEYRAKEGKCEICGKVHKASFPEGLNAAAVYGPGIQAVLTYMINYQHLPLERAAEFAKEIYGIDLSQGTIIRASKEVFDKLEEVDPLIKEEVINSDVAGFDESGMRVAGSLHWLHCAATKDAVYYTIHKKRGKEGMDAAGILPNFKGTAIHDHWKVYYKYTNCAHGECNAHHLRHLVFLSDVMGQVWATEMICLLLRIKAHVDYSRLFDANELGGEDIEKYEGMYRAVIASGAEAIGIANPYGAVDPDQNQDNTIDIDNSTTVSSVKTKRRKKTESERMLIRLAQYEQETLMFMYDFDVPFDNNITEASIRMPKLHQKISGCFRTKDGADVFARIRSFIGTAKKKGKNIMEGIRAALDGHGADFLYPGTN
;
A
#
# COMPACT_ATOMS: atom_id res chain seq x y z
N MET A 1 25.11 -69.79 85.59
CA MET A 1 25.65 -68.97 84.55
C MET A 1 26.47 -69.86 83.64
N ASN A 2 25.93 -70.14 82.44
CA ASN A 2 26.72 -70.90 81.48
C ASN A 2 27.75 -69.95 80.90
N ILE A 3 29.05 -70.18 81.21
CA ILE A 3 30.16 -69.44 80.61
C ILE A 3 30.36 -70.07 79.24
N LEU A 4 30.08 -69.31 78.21
CA LEU A 4 30.34 -69.68 76.79
C LEU A 4 31.84 -70.00 76.62
N THR A 5 32.13 -71.09 75.93
CA THR A 5 33.51 -71.40 75.58
C THR A 5 34.08 -70.33 74.57
N ILE A 6 35.37 -70.18 74.50
CA ILE A 6 36.04 -69.22 73.61
C ILE A 6 35.66 -69.53 72.13
N GLU A 7 35.46 -70.75 71.75
CA GLU A 7 35.02 -71.19 70.41
C GLU A 7 33.58 -70.74 70.10
N GLU A 8 32.66 -70.90 71.07
CA GLU A 8 31.26 -70.40 70.87
C GLU A 8 31.21 -68.90 70.80
N HIS A 9 32.07 -68.17 71.53
CA HIS A 9 32.16 -66.73 71.47
C HIS A 9 32.72 -66.23 70.09
N ASN A 10 33.74 -66.92 69.59
CA ASN A 10 34.32 -66.61 68.28
C ASN A 10 33.34 -66.92 67.15
N THR A 11 32.54 -67.96 67.26
CA THR A 11 31.49 -68.30 66.28
C THR A 11 30.42 -67.18 66.22
N ILE A 12 29.92 -66.74 67.39
CA ILE A 12 28.94 -65.64 67.47
C ILE A 12 29.49 -64.34 66.90
N ILE A 13 30.76 -64.03 67.16
CA ILE A 13 31.44 -62.84 66.60
C ILE A 13 31.54 -62.97 65.10
N ALA A 14 31.88 -64.13 64.55
CA ALA A 14 31.96 -64.37 63.10
C ALA A 14 30.60 -64.21 62.43
N GLU A 15 29.55 -64.74 63.00
CA GLU A 15 28.16 -64.61 62.50
C GLU A 15 27.68 -63.10 62.54
N LEU A 16 28.03 -62.37 63.58
CA LEU A 16 27.72 -60.94 63.71
C LEU A 16 28.48 -60.10 62.71
N ILE A 17 29.75 -60.41 62.43
CA ILE A 17 30.54 -59.76 61.41
C ILE A 17 29.98 -60.01 60.02
N GLU A 18 29.66 -61.30 59.72
CA GLU A 18 29.03 -61.69 58.43
C GLU A 18 27.69 -60.98 58.21
N LYS A 19 26.84 -60.90 59.21
CA LYS A 19 25.57 -60.20 59.15
C LYS A 19 25.75 -58.70 58.98
N HIS A 20 26.72 -58.08 59.63
CA HIS A 20 27.03 -56.70 59.51
C HIS A 20 27.58 -56.37 58.10
N ASP A 21 28.47 -57.25 57.57
CA ASP A 21 29.01 -57.06 56.20
C ASP A 21 27.92 -57.21 55.12
N ASP A 22 26.96 -58.13 55.31
CA ASP A 22 25.78 -58.32 54.47
C ASP A 22 24.85 -57.06 54.48
N GLU A 23 24.58 -56.52 55.68
CA GLU A 23 23.82 -55.24 55.80
C GLU A 23 24.56 -54.06 55.16
N ALA A 24 25.85 -53.96 55.37
CA ALA A 24 26.67 -52.91 54.76
C ALA A 24 26.76 -53.06 53.22
N ALA A 25 26.73 -54.28 52.70
CA ALA A 25 26.67 -54.53 51.26
C ALA A 25 25.31 -54.12 50.66
N LYS A 26 24.19 -54.39 51.35
CA LYS A 26 22.83 -53.93 50.95
C LYS A 26 22.72 -52.42 50.98
N ASP A 27 23.25 -51.75 52.02
CA ASP A 27 23.25 -50.30 52.13
C ASP A 27 24.08 -49.65 51.02
N ARG A 28 25.26 -50.19 50.68
CA ARG A 28 26.08 -49.71 49.54
C ARG A 28 25.32 -49.85 48.22
N ALA A 29 24.67 -50.99 47.99
CA ALA A 29 23.88 -51.20 46.76
C ALA A 29 22.69 -50.22 46.67
N ALA A 30 22.03 -49.94 47.79
CA ALA A 30 20.94 -48.94 47.86
C ALA A 30 21.49 -47.48 47.61
N ILE A 31 22.63 -47.15 48.18
CA ILE A 31 23.28 -45.84 47.95
C ILE A 31 23.69 -45.68 46.46
N ASP A 32 24.24 -46.72 45.86
CA ASP A 32 24.60 -46.71 44.42
C ASP A 32 23.36 -46.55 43.52
N ALA A 33 22.27 -47.25 43.84
CA ALA A 33 21.01 -47.13 43.11
C ALA A 33 20.41 -45.69 43.20
N LEU A 34 20.34 -45.17 44.43
CA LEU A 34 19.87 -43.81 44.68
C LEU A 34 20.78 -42.73 44.04
N THR A 35 22.08 -42.98 43.99
CA THR A 35 23.03 -42.07 43.32
C THR A 35 22.80 -42.01 41.82
N LYS A 36 22.52 -43.15 41.16
CA LYS A 36 22.17 -43.24 39.74
C LYS A 36 20.83 -42.59 39.44
N GLU A 37 19.83 -42.83 40.30
CA GLU A 37 18.52 -42.21 40.14
C GLU A 37 18.60 -40.69 40.30
N ASN A 38 19.37 -40.17 41.27
CA ASN A 38 19.61 -38.75 41.44
C ASN A 38 20.33 -38.11 40.22
N ALA A 39 21.23 -38.85 39.58
CA ALA A 39 21.88 -38.36 38.34
C ALA A 39 20.86 -38.26 37.21
N LEU A 40 20.03 -39.23 36.99
CA LEU A 40 18.95 -39.21 35.99
C LEU A 40 17.95 -38.08 36.23
N LEU A 41 17.50 -37.91 37.47
CA LEU A 41 16.60 -36.81 37.85
C LEU A 41 17.21 -35.41 37.63
N LYS A 42 18.51 -35.24 37.81
CA LYS A 42 19.20 -34.01 37.52
C LYS A 42 19.22 -33.72 36.03
N ASP A 43 19.47 -34.72 35.20
CA ASP A 43 19.45 -34.57 33.73
C ASP A 43 18.02 -34.26 33.23
N GLU A 44 16.99 -34.92 33.76
CA GLU A 44 15.60 -34.63 33.44
C GLU A 44 15.20 -33.21 33.86
N LEU A 45 15.64 -32.73 35.03
CA LEU A 45 15.40 -31.37 35.52
C LEU A 45 16.03 -30.33 34.62
N GLU A 46 17.23 -30.59 34.07
CA GLU A 46 17.91 -29.71 33.14
C GLU A 46 17.20 -29.61 31.77
N ILE A 47 16.70 -30.74 31.28
CA ILE A 47 15.86 -30.79 30.05
C ILE A 47 14.56 -30.03 30.28
N LEU A 48 13.90 -30.24 31.44
CA LEU A 48 12.66 -29.55 31.76
C LEU A 48 12.84 -28.02 31.87
N LYS A 49 13.90 -27.56 32.53
CA LYS A 49 14.25 -26.13 32.60
C LYS A 49 14.42 -25.51 31.21
N LYS A 50 15.15 -26.18 30.32
CA LYS A 50 15.32 -25.75 28.92
C LYS A 50 14.00 -25.69 28.17
N THR A 51 13.14 -26.67 28.39
CA THR A 51 11.80 -26.73 27.75
C THR A 51 10.89 -25.62 28.24
N VAL A 52 10.87 -25.34 29.55
CA VAL A 52 10.09 -24.25 30.16
C VAL A 52 10.57 -22.92 29.62
N ALA A 53 11.87 -22.67 29.57
CA ALA A 53 12.44 -21.44 29.02
C ALA A 53 12.03 -21.24 27.55
N ALA A 54 12.08 -22.31 26.73
CA ALA A 54 11.65 -22.27 25.34
C ALA A 54 10.14 -21.99 25.17
N LEU A 55 9.31 -22.57 26.02
CA LEU A 55 7.86 -22.34 26.02
C LEU A 55 7.51 -20.92 26.47
N THR A 56 8.17 -20.40 27.51
CA THR A 56 8.00 -19.02 27.99
C THR A 56 8.32 -18.02 26.87
N ALA A 57 9.48 -18.18 26.23
CA ALA A 57 9.84 -17.34 25.08
C ALA A 57 8.83 -17.42 23.93
N LYS A 58 8.23 -18.61 23.72
CA LYS A 58 7.19 -18.81 22.69
C LYS A 58 5.88 -18.13 23.04
N VAL A 59 5.47 -18.15 24.30
CA VAL A 59 4.28 -17.45 24.81
C VAL A 59 4.47 -15.94 24.64
N GLU A 60 5.61 -15.39 25.05
CA GLU A 60 5.94 -13.97 24.86
C GLU A 60 5.90 -13.55 23.39
N GLU A 61 6.45 -14.37 22.47
CA GLU A 61 6.37 -14.15 21.02
C GLU A 61 4.91 -14.10 20.52
N LEU A 62 4.06 -15.02 21.00
CA LEU A 62 2.66 -15.11 20.59
C LEU A 62 1.83 -13.94 21.16
N GLU A 63 2.07 -13.56 22.40
CA GLU A 63 1.44 -12.37 23.01
C GLU A 63 1.82 -11.09 22.28
N ALA A 64 3.10 -10.91 21.96
CA ALA A 64 3.57 -9.77 21.15
C ALA A 64 2.90 -9.77 19.77
N LYS A 65 2.79 -10.92 19.11
CA LYS A 65 2.08 -11.03 17.81
C LYS A 65 0.60 -10.68 17.91
N SER A 66 -0.08 -11.02 19.01
CA SER A 66 -1.49 -10.69 19.23
C SER A 66 -1.73 -9.18 19.38
N LYS A 67 -0.73 -8.43 19.84
CA LYS A 67 -0.75 -6.96 19.97
C LYS A 67 -0.46 -6.21 18.68
N LYS A 68 -0.10 -6.91 17.56
CA LYS A 68 0.11 -6.28 16.24
C LYS A 68 -1.21 -5.84 15.61
N ASN A 69 -1.28 -4.57 15.23
CA ASN A 69 -2.41 -3.94 14.54
C ASN A 69 -1.91 -3.06 13.37
N SER A 70 -2.81 -2.38 12.66
CA SER A 70 -2.45 -1.50 11.53
C SER A 70 -1.60 -0.29 11.90
N LYS A 71 -1.43 0.01 13.18
CA LYS A 71 -0.70 1.18 13.68
C LYS A 71 0.76 0.88 13.99
N ASN A 72 1.02 -0.35 14.44
CA ASN A 72 2.34 -0.81 14.86
C ASN A 72 2.88 -1.95 13.98
N SER A 73 2.30 -2.15 12.80
CA SER A 73 2.76 -3.16 11.84
C SER A 73 2.29 -2.81 10.42
N SER A 74 2.79 -3.51 9.42
CA SER A 74 2.34 -3.37 8.02
C SER A 74 0.96 -3.99 7.74
N LYS A 75 0.19 -4.38 8.78
CA LYS A 75 -1.16 -4.89 8.58
C LYS A 75 -2.09 -3.79 8.08
N PRO A 76 -2.93 -4.07 7.06
CA PRO A 76 -3.89 -3.08 6.58
C PRO A 76 -4.95 -2.78 7.66
N PRO A 77 -5.51 -1.56 7.72
CA PRO A 77 -6.56 -1.19 8.70
C PRO A 77 -7.77 -2.11 8.71
N SER A 78 -8.05 -2.79 7.60
CA SER A 78 -9.12 -3.78 7.49
C SER A 78 -8.88 -5.07 8.29
N SER A 79 -7.65 -5.34 8.73
CA SER A 79 -7.30 -6.49 9.56
C SER A 79 -7.55 -6.28 11.05
N ASP A 80 -7.83 -5.05 11.49
CA ASP A 80 -8.07 -4.72 12.90
C ASP A 80 -9.50 -5.08 13.37
N GLY A 81 -10.34 -5.62 12.49
CA GLY A 81 -11.71 -6.00 12.79
C GLY A 81 -12.63 -4.82 13.10
N MET A 82 -13.80 -5.08 13.73
CA MET A 82 -14.75 -4.02 14.12
C MET A 82 -14.34 -3.24 15.36
N LYS A 83 -13.40 -3.72 16.16
CA LYS A 83 -12.82 -2.95 17.27
C LYS A 83 -11.85 -1.94 16.68
N LYS A 84 -12.37 -0.76 16.28
CA LYS A 84 -11.49 0.36 15.97
C LYS A 84 -10.66 0.65 17.22
N PRO A 85 -9.35 0.44 17.20
CA PRO A 85 -8.48 1.00 18.22
C PRO A 85 -8.72 2.50 18.22
N LYS A 86 -8.84 3.14 19.41
CA LYS A 86 -8.93 4.60 19.53
C LYS A 86 -7.93 5.21 18.56
N ALA A 87 -8.36 6.22 17.80
CA ALA A 87 -7.47 6.87 16.83
C ALA A 87 -6.17 7.22 17.53
N THR A 88 -5.10 6.50 17.21
CA THR A 88 -3.79 6.90 17.68
C THR A 88 -3.52 8.25 17.08
N GLN A 89 -2.90 9.06 17.84
CA GLN A 89 -2.25 10.26 17.40
C GLN A 89 -1.63 9.97 16.03
N SER A 90 -2.17 10.62 15.00
CA SER A 90 -1.47 10.76 13.74
C SER A 90 -0.05 11.19 14.12
N MET A 91 1.00 10.68 13.48
CA MET A 91 2.36 11.21 13.63
C MET A 91 2.44 12.68 13.16
N ARG A 92 1.36 13.24 12.67
CA ARG A 92 1.15 14.69 12.60
C ARG A 92 1.02 15.19 14.03
N GLU A 93 1.89 16.09 14.41
CA GLU A 93 1.73 16.86 15.63
C GLU A 93 0.26 17.30 15.75
N THR A 94 -0.34 17.00 16.87
CA THR A 94 -1.68 17.53 17.17
C THR A 94 -1.50 19.04 17.29
N THR A 95 -1.86 19.76 16.25
CA THR A 95 -1.73 21.23 16.20
C THR A 95 -2.62 21.92 17.26
N GLY A 96 -3.28 21.18 18.13
CA GLY A 96 -4.21 21.71 19.13
C GLY A 96 -5.41 22.44 18.53
N ARG A 97 -5.56 22.43 17.20
CA ARG A 97 -6.65 23.12 16.49
C ARG A 97 -7.92 22.32 16.60
N ALA A 98 -9.03 23.00 16.90
CA ALA A 98 -10.36 22.39 16.89
C ALA A 98 -10.71 21.86 15.49
N SER A 99 -11.51 20.80 15.42
CA SER A 99 -12.04 20.30 14.14
C SER A 99 -12.97 21.33 13.52
N GLY A 100 -12.74 21.70 12.26
CA GLY A 100 -13.52 22.69 11.53
C GLY A 100 -12.69 23.89 11.07
N GLY A 101 -13.34 24.90 10.50
CA GLY A 101 -12.69 26.12 10.06
C GLY A 101 -12.04 26.87 11.23
N GLN A 102 -10.77 27.21 11.10
CA GLN A 102 -10.03 27.96 12.11
C GLN A 102 -10.40 29.44 12.03
N LYS A 103 -10.27 30.17 13.16
CA LYS A 103 -10.50 31.62 13.20
C LYS A 103 -9.55 32.30 12.20
N GLY A 104 -10.12 33.02 11.20
CA GLY A 104 -9.35 33.63 10.11
C GLY A 104 -9.19 32.76 8.84
N HIS A 105 -9.74 31.55 8.82
CA HIS A 105 -9.83 30.78 7.57
C HIS A 105 -10.83 31.50 6.64
N PRO A 106 -10.43 31.88 5.41
CA PRO A 106 -11.37 32.44 4.44
C PRO A 106 -12.47 31.39 4.19
N GLY A 107 -13.70 31.71 4.55
CA GLY A 107 -14.84 30.82 4.29
C GLY A 107 -14.99 30.65 2.77
N ALA A 108 -15.16 29.42 2.31
CA ALA A 108 -15.56 29.16 0.92
C ALA A 108 -17.08 29.45 0.82
N ASN A 109 -17.43 30.72 0.69
CA ASN A 109 -18.81 31.12 0.41
C ASN A 109 -19.06 31.06 -1.09
N LEU A 110 -20.29 30.76 -1.48
CA LEU A 110 -20.70 30.86 -2.87
C LEU A 110 -20.61 32.33 -3.30
N GLU A 111 -19.75 32.62 -4.27
CA GLU A 111 -19.59 33.97 -4.80
C GLU A 111 -20.63 34.26 -5.88
N LEU A 112 -21.05 35.52 -5.98
CA LEU A 112 -21.95 35.96 -7.02
C LEU A 112 -21.21 35.93 -8.37
N LYS A 113 -21.86 35.39 -9.41
CA LYS A 113 -21.35 35.48 -10.78
C LYS A 113 -21.61 36.88 -11.33
N ASP A 114 -20.61 37.49 -11.99
CA ASP A 114 -20.77 38.80 -12.64
C ASP A 114 -21.72 38.74 -13.84
N GLN A 115 -21.73 37.61 -14.55
CA GLN A 115 -22.60 37.33 -15.68
C GLN A 115 -23.46 36.08 -15.37
N PRO A 116 -24.63 36.25 -14.78
CA PRO A 116 -25.57 35.14 -14.59
C PRO A 116 -26.23 34.72 -15.91
N ASP A 117 -26.62 33.45 -16.01
CA ASP A 117 -27.24 32.88 -17.20
C ASP A 117 -28.64 33.48 -17.47
N GLU A 118 -29.35 33.86 -16.40
CA GLU A 118 -30.67 34.52 -16.46
C GLU A 118 -30.77 35.62 -15.39
N VAL A 119 -31.42 36.71 -15.73
CA VAL A 119 -31.71 37.82 -14.82
C VAL A 119 -33.21 38.02 -14.71
N VAL A 120 -33.76 37.75 -13.55
CA VAL A 120 -35.18 38.01 -13.24
C VAL A 120 -35.31 39.30 -12.39
N VAL A 121 -35.94 40.32 -12.96
CA VAL A 121 -36.20 41.58 -12.25
C VAL A 121 -37.56 41.47 -11.54
N LEU A 122 -37.50 41.46 -10.20
CA LEU A 122 -38.72 41.43 -9.39
C LEU A 122 -39.39 42.81 -9.39
N GLN A 123 -40.65 42.86 -9.79
CA GLN A 123 -41.44 44.08 -9.85
C GLN A 123 -42.13 44.36 -8.51
N LEU A 124 -42.21 45.63 -8.17
CA LEU A 124 -42.99 46.08 -7.04
C LEU A 124 -44.50 46.12 -7.36
N LYS A 125 -45.33 46.01 -6.39
CA LYS A 125 -46.76 46.30 -6.54
C LYS A 125 -46.93 47.77 -6.85
N ASP A 126 -47.86 48.14 -7.71
CA ASP A 126 -48.09 49.52 -8.11
C ASP A 126 -48.74 50.34 -6.98
N ILE A 127 -49.43 49.68 -6.05
CA ILE A 127 -50.23 50.32 -5.00
C ILE A 127 -49.75 49.81 -3.64
N CYS A 128 -49.48 50.74 -2.71
CA CYS A 128 -49.18 50.48 -1.32
C CYS A 128 -50.45 50.02 -0.57
N GLU A 129 -50.30 49.30 0.53
CA GLU A 129 -51.41 48.86 1.40
C GLU A 129 -52.25 50.03 1.95
N CYS A 130 -51.68 51.22 2.02
CA CYS A 130 -52.41 52.45 2.39
C CYS A 130 -53.18 53.06 1.22
N GLY A 131 -53.22 52.52 0.02
CA GLY A 131 -53.88 52.98 -1.21
C GLY A 131 -53.10 54.00 -2.06
N GLY A 132 -51.92 54.41 -1.63
CA GLY A 132 -51.07 55.34 -2.41
C GLY A 132 -50.33 54.63 -3.55
N LYS A 133 -50.02 55.34 -4.66
CA LYS A 133 -49.13 54.81 -5.72
C LYS A 133 -47.69 54.74 -5.24
N ILE A 134 -47.03 53.63 -5.53
CA ILE A 134 -45.60 53.43 -5.24
C ILE A 134 -44.78 54.01 -6.41
N GLN A 135 -43.90 54.94 -6.10
CA GLN A 135 -42.89 55.39 -7.06
C GLN A 135 -41.70 54.46 -7.03
N VAL A 136 -41.47 53.80 -8.12
CA VAL A 136 -40.35 52.81 -8.27
C VAL A 136 -39.07 53.56 -8.57
N ASN A 137 -38.01 53.34 -7.83
CA ASN A 137 -36.67 53.81 -8.15
C ASN A 137 -36.08 52.92 -9.27
N GLU A 138 -35.41 53.54 -10.24
CA GLU A 138 -34.83 52.81 -11.41
C GLU A 138 -33.62 51.94 -11.05
N GLY A 139 -33.09 51.97 -9.83
CA GLY A 139 -31.92 51.22 -9.40
C GLY A 139 -32.26 49.85 -8.75
N ILE A 140 -31.42 48.88 -9.02
CA ILE A 140 -31.47 47.59 -8.32
C ILE A 140 -30.78 47.73 -6.96
N ILE A 141 -31.50 47.52 -5.86
CA ILE A 141 -31.02 47.75 -4.49
C ILE A 141 -30.27 46.52 -3.97
N GLU A 142 -30.74 45.30 -4.28
CA GLU A 142 -30.18 44.04 -3.79
C GLU A 142 -30.16 43.00 -4.89
N LYS A 143 -29.08 42.17 -4.94
CA LYS A 143 -28.94 41.05 -5.86
C LYS A 143 -28.81 39.76 -5.06
N ARG A 144 -29.57 38.75 -5.42
CA ARG A 144 -29.41 37.36 -4.93
C ARG A 144 -29.36 36.42 -6.11
N GLN A 145 -28.49 35.43 -6.05
CA GLN A 145 -28.37 34.44 -7.07
C GLN A 145 -28.65 33.05 -6.52
N VAL A 146 -29.30 32.23 -7.30
CA VAL A 146 -29.50 30.81 -7.07
C VAL A 146 -28.70 30.07 -8.15
N THR A 147 -27.81 29.20 -7.74
CA THR A 147 -27.11 28.28 -8.67
C THR A 147 -27.80 26.92 -8.61
N ASP A 148 -28.33 26.47 -9.72
CA ASP A 148 -29.04 25.19 -9.83
C ASP A 148 -28.54 24.42 -11.04
N ILE A 149 -28.99 23.17 -11.18
CA ILE A 149 -28.67 22.27 -12.29
C ILE A 149 -29.96 22.05 -13.11
N GLU A 150 -29.92 22.40 -14.40
CA GLU A 150 -31.00 21.98 -15.31
C GLU A 150 -31.02 20.45 -15.44
N PRO A 151 -32.20 19.86 -15.66
CA PRO A 151 -32.33 18.43 -15.96
C PRO A 151 -31.41 18.04 -17.11
N SER A 152 -30.63 16.95 -16.94
CA SER A 152 -29.67 16.50 -17.97
C SER A 152 -30.38 16.19 -19.28
N LYS A 153 -30.03 16.92 -20.34
CA LYS A 153 -30.65 16.74 -21.68
C LYS A 153 -29.82 15.76 -22.48
N VAL A 154 -30.48 14.63 -22.86
CA VAL A 154 -29.93 13.69 -23.84
C VAL A 154 -30.39 14.13 -25.24
N ILE A 155 -29.46 14.20 -26.18
CA ILE A 155 -29.74 14.54 -27.57
C ILE A 155 -29.61 13.30 -28.47
N THR A 156 -30.50 13.14 -29.42
CA THR A 156 -30.43 12.13 -30.46
C THR A 156 -30.24 12.80 -31.80
N ILE A 157 -29.16 12.48 -32.51
CA ILE A 157 -28.84 13.02 -33.84
C ILE A 157 -29.08 11.92 -34.86
N GLU A 158 -29.91 12.20 -35.87
CA GLU A 158 -30.20 11.29 -36.97
C GLU A 158 -29.40 11.69 -38.21
N TYR A 159 -28.56 10.80 -38.69
CA TYR A 159 -27.81 10.95 -39.93
C TYR A 159 -28.53 10.22 -41.08
N ARG A 160 -28.82 10.94 -42.17
CA ARG A 160 -29.51 10.42 -43.37
C ARG A 160 -28.55 10.46 -44.55
N ALA A 161 -28.14 9.27 -45.05
CA ALA A 161 -27.30 9.17 -46.24
C ALA A 161 -28.15 9.24 -47.51
N LYS A 162 -27.75 10.08 -48.47
CA LYS A 162 -28.34 10.12 -49.80
C LYS A 162 -27.61 9.19 -50.75
N GLU A 163 -28.34 8.70 -51.77
CA GLU A 163 -27.81 7.89 -52.86
C GLU A 163 -28.02 8.63 -54.18
N GLY A 164 -27.09 8.52 -55.12
CA GLY A 164 -27.18 9.09 -56.46
C GLY A 164 -26.48 8.20 -57.47
N LYS A 165 -26.91 8.31 -58.75
CA LYS A 165 -26.36 7.55 -59.88
C LYS A 165 -25.58 8.47 -60.80
N CYS A 166 -24.37 8.07 -61.21
CA CYS A 166 -23.58 8.80 -62.18
C CYS A 166 -24.24 8.79 -63.58
N GLU A 167 -24.45 9.95 -64.16
CA GLU A 167 -25.11 10.07 -65.47
C GLU A 167 -24.25 9.49 -66.61
N ILE A 168 -22.91 9.47 -66.45
CA ILE A 168 -21.99 9.01 -67.50
C ILE A 168 -21.79 7.49 -67.43
N CYS A 169 -21.45 6.92 -66.26
CA CYS A 169 -21.11 5.50 -66.15
C CYS A 169 -22.17 4.64 -65.46
N GLY A 170 -23.25 5.25 -64.98
CA GLY A 170 -24.33 4.57 -64.28
C GLY A 170 -23.99 4.02 -62.88
N LYS A 171 -22.80 4.29 -62.35
CA LYS A 171 -22.37 3.81 -61.01
C LYS A 171 -23.18 4.51 -59.92
N VAL A 172 -23.66 3.71 -58.97
CA VAL A 172 -24.39 4.20 -57.81
C VAL A 172 -23.39 4.63 -56.73
N HIS A 173 -23.59 5.82 -56.20
CA HIS A 173 -22.82 6.41 -55.10
C HIS A 173 -23.73 6.64 -53.91
N LYS A 174 -23.30 6.23 -52.73
CA LYS A 174 -23.99 6.47 -51.48
C LYS A 174 -23.09 7.30 -50.54
N ALA A 175 -23.66 8.28 -49.86
CA ALA A 175 -22.95 9.08 -48.87
C ALA A 175 -22.52 8.17 -47.73
N SER A 176 -21.26 8.34 -47.27
CA SER A 176 -20.72 7.63 -46.12
C SER A 176 -21.18 8.26 -44.80
N PHE A 177 -21.43 7.42 -43.81
CA PHE A 177 -21.64 7.90 -42.44
C PHE A 177 -20.33 8.32 -41.80
N PRO A 178 -20.37 9.23 -40.80
CA PRO A 178 -19.22 9.54 -39.98
C PRO A 178 -18.59 8.28 -39.33
N GLU A 179 -17.29 8.34 -39.01
CA GLU A 179 -16.59 7.28 -38.33
C GLU A 179 -17.28 6.95 -37.00
N GLY A 180 -17.34 5.68 -36.62
CA GLY A 180 -18.01 5.21 -35.40
C GLY A 180 -19.53 4.96 -35.54
N LEU A 181 -20.19 5.42 -36.63
CA LEU A 181 -21.59 5.13 -36.91
C LEU A 181 -21.74 3.82 -37.69
N ASN A 182 -21.40 2.70 -37.06
CA ASN A 182 -21.35 1.37 -37.67
C ASN A 182 -22.62 0.51 -37.45
N ALA A 183 -23.63 1.05 -36.75
CA ALA A 183 -24.92 0.40 -36.49
C ALA A 183 -26.08 1.40 -36.62
N ALA A 184 -27.31 0.86 -36.68
CA ALA A 184 -28.52 1.68 -36.79
C ALA A 184 -28.74 2.66 -35.64
N ALA A 185 -28.23 2.36 -34.44
CA ALA A 185 -28.19 3.22 -33.29
C ALA A 185 -26.93 2.95 -32.48
N VAL A 186 -26.21 4.02 -32.07
CA VAL A 186 -25.00 3.95 -31.27
C VAL A 186 -25.06 5.00 -30.17
N TYR A 187 -24.38 4.73 -29.05
CA TYR A 187 -24.18 5.73 -28.01
C TYR A 187 -22.94 6.56 -28.33
N GLY A 188 -23.08 7.87 -28.34
CA GLY A 188 -22.02 8.80 -28.67
C GLY A 188 -20.95 8.92 -27.56
N PRO A 189 -19.81 9.60 -27.87
CA PRO A 189 -18.67 9.70 -26.97
C PRO A 189 -18.98 10.39 -25.63
N GLY A 190 -19.97 11.29 -25.59
CA GLY A 190 -20.41 11.91 -24.35
C GLY A 190 -20.96 10.91 -23.33
N ILE A 191 -21.81 9.98 -23.76
CA ILE A 191 -22.35 8.92 -22.91
C ILE A 191 -21.23 7.93 -22.51
N GLN A 192 -20.40 7.53 -23.48
CA GLN A 192 -19.27 6.63 -23.23
C GLN A 192 -18.30 7.19 -22.19
N ALA A 193 -18.01 8.50 -22.24
CA ALA A 193 -17.17 9.18 -21.26
C ALA A 193 -17.78 9.15 -19.85
N VAL A 194 -19.07 9.47 -19.71
CA VAL A 194 -19.78 9.43 -18.43
C VAL A 194 -19.76 8.01 -17.83
N LEU A 195 -20.06 6.98 -18.64
CA LEU A 195 -20.04 5.59 -18.17
C LEU A 195 -18.65 5.14 -17.75
N THR A 196 -17.63 5.47 -18.53
CA THR A 196 -16.23 5.18 -18.19
C THR A 196 -15.81 5.87 -16.89
N TYR A 197 -16.17 7.14 -16.71
CA TYR A 197 -15.93 7.90 -15.48
C TYR A 197 -16.58 7.22 -14.27
N MET A 198 -17.87 6.85 -14.38
CA MET A 198 -18.59 6.20 -13.30
C MET A 198 -17.93 4.89 -12.85
N ILE A 199 -17.54 4.03 -13.79
CA ILE A 199 -16.99 2.71 -13.49
C ILE A 199 -15.54 2.79 -13.05
N ASN A 200 -14.70 3.48 -13.82
CA ASN A 200 -13.25 3.42 -13.61
C ASN A 200 -12.72 4.48 -12.63
N TYR A 201 -13.44 5.59 -12.44
CA TYR A 201 -13.02 6.63 -11.49
C TYR A 201 -13.85 6.63 -10.21
N GLN A 202 -15.18 6.58 -10.32
CA GLN A 202 -16.09 6.57 -9.16
C GLN A 202 -16.34 5.17 -8.59
N HIS A 203 -15.88 4.12 -9.29
CA HIS A 203 -15.99 2.71 -8.88
C HIS A 203 -17.43 2.22 -8.68
N LEU A 204 -18.41 2.79 -9.40
CA LEU A 204 -19.76 2.29 -9.36
C LEU A 204 -19.83 0.86 -9.94
N PRO A 205 -20.51 -0.08 -9.27
CA PRO A 205 -20.83 -1.37 -9.89
C PRO A 205 -21.66 -1.20 -11.16
N LEU A 206 -21.53 -2.12 -12.10
CA LEU A 206 -22.20 -2.04 -13.42
C LEU A 206 -23.72 -1.83 -13.29
N GLU A 207 -24.37 -2.54 -12.37
CA GLU A 207 -25.81 -2.44 -12.14
C GLU A 207 -26.19 -1.03 -11.66
N ARG A 208 -25.46 -0.50 -10.69
CA ARG A 208 -25.70 0.85 -10.15
C ARG A 208 -25.39 1.95 -11.16
N ALA A 209 -24.43 1.73 -12.07
CA ALA A 209 -24.17 2.68 -13.15
C ALA A 209 -25.29 2.66 -14.20
N ALA A 210 -25.87 1.50 -14.49
CA ALA A 210 -27.06 1.40 -15.35
C ALA A 210 -28.27 2.08 -14.71
N GLU A 211 -28.52 1.84 -13.43
CA GLU A 211 -29.57 2.51 -12.65
C GLU A 211 -29.39 4.04 -12.67
N PHE A 212 -28.18 4.53 -12.38
CA PHE A 212 -27.87 5.95 -12.43
C PHE A 212 -28.13 6.57 -13.80
N ALA A 213 -27.72 5.88 -14.89
CA ALA A 213 -27.97 6.35 -16.25
C ALA A 213 -29.46 6.44 -16.57
N LYS A 214 -30.25 5.51 -16.07
CA LYS A 214 -31.71 5.51 -16.21
C LYS A 214 -32.38 6.63 -15.46
N GLU A 215 -32.04 6.79 -14.17
CA GLU A 215 -32.68 7.79 -13.30
C GLU A 215 -32.30 9.25 -13.66
N ILE A 216 -31.03 9.47 -14.02
CA ILE A 216 -30.52 10.84 -14.27
C ILE A 216 -30.67 11.25 -15.75
N TYR A 217 -30.46 10.30 -16.68
CA TYR A 217 -30.44 10.61 -18.12
C TYR A 217 -31.61 9.99 -18.89
N GLY A 218 -32.45 9.16 -18.26
CA GLY A 218 -33.53 8.43 -18.95
C GLY A 218 -33.03 7.39 -19.96
N ILE A 219 -31.80 6.90 -19.82
CA ILE A 219 -31.17 5.97 -20.76
C ILE A 219 -31.14 4.57 -20.17
N ASP A 220 -31.83 3.62 -20.82
CA ASP A 220 -31.80 2.21 -20.43
C ASP A 220 -30.58 1.51 -21.05
N LEU A 221 -29.61 1.08 -20.22
CA LEU A 221 -28.34 0.52 -20.64
C LEU A 221 -28.16 -0.90 -20.14
N SER A 222 -27.69 -1.79 -21.02
CA SER A 222 -27.19 -3.09 -20.59
C SER A 222 -25.79 -2.98 -19.94
N GLN A 223 -25.48 -3.88 -19.02
CA GLN A 223 -24.13 -3.98 -18.46
C GLN A 223 -23.06 -4.18 -19.55
N GLY A 224 -23.40 -4.92 -20.63
CA GLY A 224 -22.52 -5.11 -21.78
C GLY A 224 -22.19 -3.80 -22.51
N THR A 225 -23.15 -2.89 -22.61
CA THR A 225 -22.95 -1.55 -23.20
C THR A 225 -21.97 -0.73 -22.36
N ILE A 226 -22.09 -0.78 -21.03
CA ILE A 226 -21.21 -0.08 -20.11
C ILE A 226 -19.77 -0.60 -20.20
N ILE A 227 -19.59 -1.93 -20.26
CA ILE A 227 -18.27 -2.56 -20.42
C ILE A 227 -17.66 -2.14 -21.77
N ARG A 228 -18.46 -2.11 -22.84
CA ARG A 228 -18.00 -1.69 -24.17
C ARG A 228 -17.52 -0.24 -24.18
N ALA A 229 -18.19 0.67 -23.48
CA ALA A 229 -17.74 2.06 -23.34
C ALA A 229 -16.32 2.16 -22.74
N SER A 230 -16.05 1.41 -21.68
CA SER A 230 -14.70 1.34 -21.09
C SER A 230 -13.68 0.70 -22.06
N LYS A 231 -14.09 -0.32 -22.81
CA LYS A 231 -13.22 -0.97 -23.80
C LYS A 231 -12.84 -0.02 -24.93
N GLU A 232 -13.77 0.79 -25.41
CA GLU A 232 -13.52 1.82 -26.43
C GLU A 232 -12.45 2.82 -25.96
N VAL A 233 -12.58 3.33 -24.73
CA VAL A 233 -11.56 4.21 -24.13
C VAL A 233 -10.20 3.50 -24.02
N PHE A 234 -10.19 2.22 -23.59
CA PHE A 234 -8.96 1.44 -23.50
C PHE A 234 -8.25 1.32 -24.86
N ASP A 235 -8.99 1.06 -25.93
CA ASP A 235 -8.43 0.91 -27.27
C ASP A 235 -7.88 2.26 -27.78
N LYS A 236 -8.60 3.36 -27.55
CA LYS A 236 -8.14 4.72 -27.87
C LYS A 236 -6.93 5.19 -27.05
N LEU A 237 -6.65 4.57 -25.91
CA LEU A 237 -5.48 4.85 -25.09
C LEU A 237 -4.24 4.03 -25.48
N GLU A 238 -4.26 3.25 -26.55
CA GLU A 238 -3.12 2.41 -26.96
C GLU A 238 -1.86 3.21 -27.22
N GLU A 239 -1.97 4.37 -27.83
CA GLU A 239 -0.83 5.27 -28.12
C GLU A 239 -0.39 6.09 -26.88
N VAL A 240 -1.29 6.29 -25.91
CA VAL A 240 -1.02 7.08 -24.70
C VAL A 240 -0.32 6.25 -23.61
N ASP A 241 -0.65 4.98 -23.52
CA ASP A 241 -0.14 4.08 -22.48
C ASP A 241 1.40 3.99 -22.46
N PRO A 242 2.10 3.85 -23.61
CA PRO A 242 3.57 3.91 -23.66
C PRO A 242 4.14 5.23 -23.17
N LEU A 243 3.53 6.36 -23.47
CA LEU A 243 4.01 7.70 -23.06
C LEU A 243 3.98 7.85 -21.53
N ILE A 244 2.91 7.41 -20.88
CA ILE A 244 2.82 7.40 -19.41
C ILE A 244 3.89 6.50 -18.81
N LYS A 245 4.10 5.32 -19.40
CA LYS A 245 5.12 4.37 -18.95
C LYS A 245 6.52 4.97 -19.08
N GLU A 246 6.81 5.61 -20.19
CA GLU A 246 8.10 6.24 -20.48
C GLU A 246 8.36 7.43 -19.54
N GLU A 247 7.35 8.26 -19.24
CA GLU A 247 7.46 9.32 -18.25
C GLU A 247 7.89 8.77 -16.87
N VAL A 248 7.33 7.61 -16.44
CA VAL A 248 7.73 6.99 -15.17
C VAL A 248 9.16 6.41 -15.27
N ILE A 249 9.54 5.79 -16.39
CA ILE A 249 10.88 5.22 -16.59
C ILE A 249 11.96 6.29 -16.56
N ASN A 250 11.68 7.46 -17.14
CA ASN A 250 12.65 8.55 -17.28
C ASN A 250 12.65 9.54 -16.10
N SER A 251 11.86 9.26 -15.04
CA SER A 251 11.84 10.12 -13.85
C SER A 251 13.05 9.87 -12.94
N ASP A 252 13.49 10.90 -12.23
CA ASP A 252 14.59 10.80 -11.27
C ASP A 252 14.18 10.00 -10.04
N VAL A 253 12.91 10.10 -9.62
CA VAL A 253 12.37 9.39 -8.44
C VAL A 253 11.00 8.81 -8.77
N ALA A 254 10.82 7.52 -8.50
CA ALA A 254 9.54 6.84 -8.61
C ALA A 254 9.29 5.92 -7.42
N GLY A 255 8.06 5.91 -6.91
CA GLY A 255 7.63 4.95 -5.90
C GLY A 255 7.05 3.70 -6.53
N PHE A 256 7.31 2.55 -5.92
CA PHE A 256 6.84 1.23 -6.34
C PHE A 256 6.13 0.53 -5.19
N ASP A 257 5.03 -0.14 -5.50
CA ASP A 257 4.29 -0.96 -4.54
C ASP A 257 3.39 -1.94 -5.30
N GLU A 258 2.97 -3.03 -4.66
CA GLU A 258 2.06 -3.99 -5.26
C GLU A 258 0.96 -4.42 -4.30
N SER A 259 -0.17 -4.80 -4.87
CA SER A 259 -1.33 -5.20 -4.10
C SER A 259 -2.06 -6.38 -4.71
N GLY A 260 -2.43 -7.36 -3.87
CA GLY A 260 -3.23 -8.49 -4.33
C GLY A 260 -4.60 -8.08 -4.86
N MET A 261 -4.98 -8.61 -6.02
CA MET A 261 -6.29 -8.47 -6.65
C MET A 261 -6.84 -9.82 -7.07
N ARG A 262 -8.16 -9.94 -7.21
CA ARG A 262 -8.81 -11.15 -7.71
C ARG A 262 -9.21 -10.96 -9.17
N VAL A 263 -8.78 -11.88 -10.04
CA VAL A 263 -9.14 -11.93 -11.46
C VAL A 263 -9.58 -13.36 -11.79
N ALA A 264 -10.78 -13.54 -12.30
CA ALA A 264 -11.38 -14.84 -12.58
C ALA A 264 -11.27 -15.83 -11.39
N GLY A 265 -11.51 -15.33 -10.17
CA GLY A 265 -11.41 -16.12 -8.93
C GLY A 265 -9.98 -16.36 -8.43
N SER A 266 -8.95 -16.12 -9.24
CA SER A 266 -7.53 -16.35 -8.91
C SER A 266 -6.86 -15.10 -8.37
N LEU A 267 -5.84 -15.28 -7.52
CA LEU A 267 -5.01 -14.18 -7.03
C LEU A 267 -4.10 -13.68 -8.15
N HIS A 268 -4.17 -12.39 -8.40
CA HIS A 268 -3.27 -11.62 -9.24
C HIS A 268 -2.69 -10.46 -8.44
N TRP A 269 -1.75 -9.75 -9.01
CA TRP A 269 -1.08 -8.64 -8.36
C TRP A 269 -1.15 -7.39 -9.24
N LEU A 270 -1.66 -6.32 -8.66
CA LEU A 270 -1.56 -4.99 -9.21
C LEU A 270 -0.17 -4.45 -8.87
N HIS A 271 0.64 -4.17 -9.88
CA HIS A 271 1.88 -3.44 -9.74
C HIS A 271 1.62 -1.97 -10.04
N CYS A 272 2.11 -1.10 -9.18
CA CYS A 272 1.97 0.34 -9.28
C CYS A 272 3.34 0.99 -9.28
N ALA A 273 3.60 1.82 -10.26
CA ALA A 273 4.74 2.73 -10.28
C ALA A 273 4.21 4.16 -10.36
N ALA A 274 4.65 5.05 -9.47
CA ALA A 274 4.10 6.40 -9.39
C ALA A 274 5.18 7.45 -9.12
N THR A 275 5.11 8.55 -9.86
CA THR A 275 5.89 9.76 -9.64
C THR A 275 5.00 10.88 -9.07
N LYS A 276 5.53 12.09 -8.92
CA LYS A 276 4.71 13.26 -8.60
C LYS A 276 3.66 13.54 -9.69
N ASP A 277 3.97 13.29 -10.98
CA ASP A 277 3.20 13.72 -12.14
C ASP A 277 2.49 12.58 -12.88
N ALA A 278 2.97 11.33 -12.74
CA ALA A 278 2.44 10.17 -13.45
C ALA A 278 2.16 8.97 -12.52
N VAL A 279 1.31 8.06 -12.98
CA VAL A 279 1.11 6.76 -12.36
C VAL A 279 0.81 5.70 -13.41
N TYR A 280 1.46 4.55 -13.27
CA TYR A 280 1.30 3.42 -14.17
C TYR A 280 0.91 2.17 -13.41
N TYR A 281 -0.10 1.46 -13.91
CA TYR A 281 -0.61 0.23 -13.31
C TYR A 281 -0.55 -0.93 -14.28
N THR A 282 -0.13 -2.09 -13.80
CA THR A 282 -0.24 -3.37 -14.51
C THR A 282 -0.79 -4.44 -13.58
N ILE A 283 -1.45 -5.46 -14.14
CA ILE A 283 -1.97 -6.60 -13.37
C ILE A 283 -1.36 -7.89 -13.90
N HIS A 284 -0.66 -8.63 -13.02
CA HIS A 284 0.03 -9.87 -13.37
C HIS A 284 -0.27 -10.99 -12.38
N LYS A 285 -0.14 -12.27 -12.81
CA LYS A 285 -0.34 -13.45 -11.93
C LYS A 285 0.68 -13.54 -10.80
N LYS A 286 1.91 -13.11 -11.06
CA LYS A 286 3.02 -13.21 -10.12
C LYS A 286 3.27 -11.86 -9.45
N ARG A 287 3.58 -11.89 -8.14
CA ARG A 287 3.98 -10.72 -7.37
C ARG A 287 5.43 -10.32 -7.64
N GLY A 288 6.33 -11.32 -7.71
CA GLY A 288 7.77 -11.15 -7.71
C GLY A 288 8.34 -10.59 -9.01
N LYS A 289 9.63 -10.86 -9.22
CA LYS A 289 10.42 -10.33 -10.34
C LYS A 289 9.73 -10.50 -11.70
N GLU A 290 9.13 -11.67 -11.95
CA GLU A 290 8.39 -11.95 -13.20
C GLU A 290 7.27 -10.93 -13.48
N GLY A 291 6.48 -10.58 -12.44
CA GLY A 291 5.42 -9.57 -12.57
C GLY A 291 5.96 -8.16 -12.77
N MET A 292 7.05 -7.81 -12.09
CA MET A 292 7.73 -6.52 -12.23
C MET A 292 8.41 -6.38 -13.60
N ASP A 293 9.04 -7.45 -14.09
CA ASP A 293 9.63 -7.49 -15.43
C ASP A 293 8.56 -7.35 -16.51
N ALA A 294 7.41 -8.01 -16.34
CA ALA A 294 6.27 -7.87 -17.25
C ALA A 294 5.70 -6.44 -17.30
N ALA A 295 5.73 -5.70 -16.18
CA ALA A 295 5.39 -4.28 -16.14
C ALA A 295 6.38 -3.45 -16.97
N GLY A 296 7.65 -3.89 -17.05
CA GLY A 296 8.69 -3.32 -17.90
C GLY A 296 9.14 -1.91 -17.51
N ILE A 297 8.92 -1.50 -16.25
CA ILE A 297 9.40 -0.22 -15.71
C ILE A 297 10.74 -0.41 -14.99
N LEU A 298 10.77 -1.17 -13.90
CA LEU A 298 11.99 -1.40 -13.10
C LEU A 298 13.19 -1.90 -13.90
N PRO A 299 13.06 -2.81 -14.90
CA PRO A 299 14.18 -3.23 -15.71
C PRO A 299 14.85 -2.09 -16.51
N ASN A 300 14.11 -1.01 -16.79
CA ASN A 300 14.57 0.13 -17.58
C ASN A 300 14.74 1.42 -16.77
N PHE A 301 14.32 1.44 -15.50
CA PHE A 301 14.39 2.59 -14.61
C PHE A 301 15.83 2.81 -14.12
N LYS A 302 16.29 4.06 -14.10
CA LYS A 302 17.65 4.43 -13.69
C LYS A 302 17.71 5.40 -12.52
N GLY A 303 16.57 5.97 -12.14
CA GLY A 303 16.46 6.90 -11.01
C GLY A 303 16.49 6.20 -9.66
N THR A 304 15.94 6.84 -8.63
CA THR A 304 15.82 6.29 -7.28
C THR A 304 14.44 5.65 -7.10
N ALA A 305 14.41 4.33 -6.88
CA ALA A 305 13.20 3.55 -6.65
C ALA A 305 12.84 3.54 -5.16
N ILE A 306 11.69 4.13 -4.80
CA ILE A 306 11.18 4.13 -3.43
C ILE A 306 10.21 2.97 -3.24
N HIS A 307 10.45 2.12 -2.23
CA HIS A 307 9.64 0.93 -1.98
C HIS A 307 9.64 0.52 -0.51
N ASP A 308 8.85 -0.49 -0.17
CA ASP A 308 9.00 -1.20 1.09
C ASP A 308 10.28 -2.06 1.06
N HIS A 309 10.64 -2.65 2.19
CA HIS A 309 11.85 -3.47 2.29
C HIS A 309 11.74 -4.84 1.59
N TRP A 310 10.88 -5.03 0.59
CA TRP A 310 10.77 -6.32 -0.08
C TRP A 310 11.97 -6.60 -0.99
N LYS A 311 12.68 -7.70 -0.72
CA LYS A 311 13.97 -8.05 -1.34
C LYS A 311 13.98 -8.15 -2.86
N VAL A 312 12.83 -8.35 -3.49
CA VAL A 312 12.74 -8.45 -4.94
C VAL A 312 13.14 -7.15 -5.62
N TYR A 313 12.89 -5.99 -5.00
CA TYR A 313 13.28 -4.69 -5.53
C TYR A 313 14.80 -4.57 -5.69
N TYR A 314 15.58 -5.05 -4.74
CA TYR A 314 17.05 -5.02 -4.77
C TYR A 314 17.70 -5.94 -5.82
N LYS A 315 16.89 -6.73 -6.57
CA LYS A 315 17.37 -7.47 -7.75
C LYS A 315 17.57 -6.55 -8.97
N TYR A 316 17.10 -5.31 -8.91
CA TYR A 316 17.26 -4.29 -9.94
C TYR A 316 18.42 -3.37 -9.56
N THR A 317 19.61 -3.73 -10.00
CA THR A 317 20.86 -3.00 -9.70
C THR A 317 21.15 -1.84 -10.67
N ASN A 318 20.23 -1.59 -11.59
CA ASN A 318 20.31 -0.52 -12.59
C ASN A 318 19.76 0.82 -12.09
N CYS A 319 19.19 0.87 -10.89
CA CYS A 319 18.66 2.06 -10.24
C CYS A 319 19.15 2.14 -8.78
N ALA A 320 19.08 3.34 -8.20
CA ALA A 320 19.25 3.52 -6.76
C ALA A 320 17.97 3.11 -6.02
N HIS A 321 18.09 2.87 -4.71
CA HIS A 321 16.97 2.46 -3.87
C HIS A 321 16.80 3.40 -2.69
N GLY A 322 15.54 3.68 -2.31
CA GLY A 322 15.18 4.36 -1.10
C GLY A 322 14.08 3.58 -0.37
N GLU A 323 14.22 3.42 0.94
CA GLU A 323 13.25 2.70 1.74
C GLU A 323 12.16 3.63 2.30
N CYS A 324 10.93 3.13 2.33
CA CYS A 324 9.81 3.83 2.94
C CYS A 324 9.93 3.88 4.46
N ASN A 325 10.39 5.00 5.01
CA ASN A 325 10.57 5.16 6.46
C ASN A 325 9.27 5.08 7.26
N ALA A 326 8.11 5.31 6.67
CA ALA A 326 6.83 5.08 7.34
C ALA A 326 6.64 3.60 7.74
N HIS A 327 7.16 2.65 6.96
CA HIS A 327 7.17 1.23 7.30
C HIS A 327 8.16 0.94 8.45
N HIS A 328 9.35 1.53 8.42
CA HIS A 328 10.32 1.42 9.52
C HIS A 328 9.75 1.96 10.82
N LEU A 329 9.19 3.17 10.80
CA LEU A 329 8.58 3.78 11.98
C LEU A 329 7.47 2.91 12.60
N ARG A 330 6.60 2.30 11.79
CA ARG A 330 5.56 1.38 12.31
C ARG A 330 6.16 0.18 13.03
N HIS A 331 7.22 -0.42 12.48
CA HIS A 331 7.90 -1.54 13.10
C HIS A 331 8.68 -1.10 14.37
N LEU A 332 9.34 0.04 14.32
CA LEU A 332 10.06 0.60 15.48
C LEU A 332 9.11 0.94 16.63
N VAL A 333 7.93 1.51 16.34
CA VAL A 333 6.86 1.73 17.34
C VAL A 333 6.43 0.42 17.99
N PHE A 334 6.29 -0.67 17.22
CA PHE A 334 5.99 -1.98 17.78
C PHE A 334 7.11 -2.47 18.73
N LEU A 335 8.37 -2.31 18.32
CA LEU A 335 9.51 -2.71 19.15
C LEU A 335 9.64 -1.87 20.42
N SER A 336 9.37 -0.57 20.32
CA SER A 336 9.38 0.35 21.48
C SER A 336 8.21 0.06 22.42
N ASP A 337 6.96 0.14 21.94
CA ASP A 337 5.77 0.15 22.79
C ASP A 337 5.38 -1.25 23.30
N VAL A 338 5.66 -2.30 22.52
CA VAL A 338 5.24 -3.67 22.85
C VAL A 338 6.38 -4.51 23.40
N MET A 339 7.59 -4.32 22.86
CA MET A 339 8.76 -5.12 23.23
C MET A 339 9.74 -4.36 24.15
N GLY A 340 9.47 -3.10 24.48
CA GLY A 340 10.27 -2.29 25.41
C GLY A 340 11.70 -1.96 24.93
N GLN A 341 11.93 -1.96 23.61
CA GLN A 341 13.26 -1.73 23.03
C GLN A 341 13.60 -0.24 23.01
N VAL A 342 14.50 0.22 23.87
CA VAL A 342 14.89 1.63 24.00
C VAL A 342 15.52 2.15 22.70
N TRP A 343 16.44 1.38 22.08
CA TRP A 343 17.10 1.76 20.84
C TRP A 343 16.10 2.05 19.70
N ALA A 344 14.94 1.36 19.71
CA ALA A 344 13.90 1.60 18.72
C ALA A 344 13.26 2.99 18.89
N THR A 345 13.09 3.46 20.13
CA THR A 345 12.63 4.83 20.43
C THR A 345 13.67 5.87 19.97
N GLU A 346 14.95 5.61 20.24
CA GLU A 346 16.05 6.48 19.82
C GLU A 346 16.10 6.60 18.29
N MET A 347 15.94 5.49 17.56
CA MET A 347 15.89 5.49 16.09
C MET A 347 14.68 6.26 15.55
N ILE A 348 13.48 6.11 16.15
CA ILE A 348 12.30 6.90 15.79
C ILE A 348 12.60 8.40 15.94
N CYS A 349 13.13 8.80 17.09
CA CYS A 349 13.46 10.20 17.36
C CYS A 349 14.50 10.74 16.36
N LEU A 350 15.50 9.93 16.02
CA LEU A 350 16.55 10.32 15.07
C LEU A 350 15.97 10.50 13.65
N LEU A 351 15.26 9.52 13.11
CA LEU A 351 14.67 9.59 11.77
C LEU A 351 13.71 10.79 11.63
N LEU A 352 12.90 11.06 12.65
CA LEU A 352 11.99 12.22 12.65
C LEU A 352 12.75 13.53 12.77
N ARG A 353 13.86 13.58 13.52
CA ARG A 353 14.74 14.76 13.61
C ARG A 353 15.40 15.07 12.27
N ILE A 354 15.93 14.04 11.57
CA ILE A 354 16.52 14.22 10.24
C ILE A 354 15.44 14.73 9.28
N LYS A 355 14.26 14.10 9.29
CA LYS A 355 13.12 14.54 8.46
C LYS A 355 12.77 16.01 8.70
N ALA A 356 12.68 16.44 9.95
CA ALA A 356 12.37 17.82 10.28
C ALA A 356 13.44 18.80 9.78
N HIS A 357 14.73 18.39 9.84
CA HIS A 357 15.82 19.18 9.30
C HIS A 357 15.77 19.28 7.78
N VAL A 358 15.52 18.18 7.08
CA VAL A 358 15.32 18.15 5.64
C VAL A 358 14.12 19.03 5.23
N ASP A 359 12.99 18.91 5.91
CA ASP A 359 11.79 19.71 5.62
C ASP A 359 12.06 21.22 5.86
N TYR A 360 12.86 21.56 6.87
CA TYR A 360 13.29 22.93 7.12
C TYR A 360 14.24 23.45 6.02
N SER A 361 15.24 22.65 5.62
CA SER A 361 16.24 23.03 4.62
C SER A 361 15.61 23.24 3.23
N ARG A 362 14.56 22.49 2.89
CA ARG A 362 13.76 22.68 1.67
C ARG A 362 13.14 24.08 1.56
N LEU A 363 12.86 24.76 2.69
CA LEU A 363 12.34 26.12 2.67
C LEU A 363 13.36 27.16 2.17
N PHE A 364 14.64 26.78 2.08
CA PHE A 364 15.75 27.61 1.60
C PHE A 364 16.36 27.09 0.29
N ASP A 365 15.55 26.38 -0.52
CA ASP A 365 15.92 25.85 -1.84
C ASP A 365 17.16 24.92 -1.82
N ALA A 366 17.43 24.26 -0.69
CA ALA A 366 18.46 23.23 -0.61
C ALA A 366 17.97 21.92 -1.26
N ASN A 367 18.90 21.20 -1.89
CA ASN A 367 18.63 19.92 -2.56
C ASN A 367 19.13 18.70 -1.76
N GLU A 368 20.01 18.93 -0.77
CA GLU A 368 20.60 17.93 0.14
C GLU A 368 20.97 18.60 1.46
N LEU A 369 21.26 17.83 2.50
CA LEU A 369 21.87 18.35 3.72
C LEU A 369 23.36 18.67 3.48
N GLY A 370 23.91 19.63 4.26
CA GLY A 370 25.34 19.90 4.24
C GLY A 370 26.17 18.71 4.72
N GLY A 371 27.40 18.56 4.19
CA GLY A 371 28.27 17.43 4.49
C GLY A 371 28.51 17.19 6.00
N GLU A 372 28.70 18.26 6.79
CA GLU A 372 28.86 18.15 8.25
C GLU A 372 27.60 17.60 8.95
N ASP A 373 26.40 17.99 8.48
CA ASP A 373 25.15 17.46 9.03
C ASP A 373 24.93 16.01 8.62
N ILE A 374 25.29 15.64 7.38
CA ILE A 374 25.25 14.25 6.90
C ILE A 374 26.13 13.37 7.79
N GLU A 375 27.42 13.71 7.93
CA GLU A 375 28.37 12.94 8.77
C GLU A 375 27.89 12.82 10.22
N LYS A 376 27.35 13.89 10.79
CA LYS A 376 26.78 13.91 12.12
C LYS A 376 25.60 12.95 12.25
N TYR A 377 24.63 12.97 11.31
CA TYR A 377 23.45 12.11 11.36
C TYR A 377 23.80 10.65 11.11
N GLU A 378 24.71 10.36 10.19
CA GLU A 378 25.25 9.01 10.00
C GLU A 378 25.93 8.48 11.28
N GLY A 379 26.76 9.33 11.92
CA GLY A 379 27.39 8.97 13.20
C GLY A 379 26.36 8.66 14.29
N MET A 380 25.31 9.48 14.42
CA MET A 380 24.22 9.23 15.36
C MET A 380 23.45 7.95 15.02
N TYR A 381 23.18 7.69 13.73
CA TYR A 381 22.50 6.49 13.26
C TYR A 381 23.28 5.23 13.63
N ARG A 382 24.56 5.20 13.32
CA ARG A 382 25.47 4.08 13.66
C ARG A 382 25.59 3.87 15.17
N ALA A 383 25.56 4.95 15.97
CA ALA A 383 25.56 4.87 17.43
C ALA A 383 24.29 4.18 17.96
N VAL A 384 23.10 4.51 17.42
CA VAL A 384 21.85 3.84 17.78
C VAL A 384 21.85 2.36 17.36
N ILE A 385 22.38 2.04 16.17
CA ILE A 385 22.56 0.65 15.73
C ILE A 385 23.48 -0.12 16.67
N ALA A 386 24.61 0.48 17.12
CA ALA A 386 25.55 -0.15 18.06
C ALA A 386 24.90 -0.40 19.42
N SER A 387 24.19 0.60 19.98
CA SER A 387 23.43 0.46 21.23
C SER A 387 22.37 -0.65 21.14
N GLY A 388 21.64 -0.70 20.03
CA GLY A 388 20.68 -1.76 19.78
C GLY A 388 21.31 -3.15 19.66
N ALA A 389 22.47 -3.25 18.99
CA ALA A 389 23.22 -4.50 18.84
C ALA A 389 23.69 -5.05 20.19
N GLU A 390 24.21 -4.18 21.06
CA GLU A 390 24.58 -4.52 22.43
C GLU A 390 23.37 -5.00 23.24
N ALA A 391 22.26 -4.25 23.20
CA ALA A 391 21.04 -4.56 23.96
C ALA A 391 20.42 -5.93 23.61
N ILE A 392 20.54 -6.37 22.35
CA ILE A 392 19.96 -7.65 21.89
C ILE A 392 21.01 -8.75 21.65
N GLY A 393 22.29 -8.47 21.94
CA GLY A 393 23.37 -9.46 21.87
C GLY A 393 23.80 -9.84 20.46
N ILE A 394 23.81 -8.90 19.51
CA ILE A 394 24.32 -9.10 18.13
C ILE A 394 25.72 -8.50 18.03
N ALA A 395 26.74 -9.34 17.76
CA ALA A 395 28.12 -8.87 17.68
C ALA A 395 28.41 -7.97 16.48
N ASN A 396 27.82 -8.27 15.31
CA ASN A 396 27.98 -7.48 14.09
C ASN A 396 26.68 -7.48 13.26
N PRO A 397 25.83 -6.45 13.36
CA PRO A 397 24.60 -6.36 12.57
C PRO A 397 24.85 -6.11 11.08
N TYR A 398 25.95 -5.44 10.71
CA TYR A 398 26.32 -5.15 9.31
C TYR A 398 26.76 -6.40 8.54
N GLY A 399 27.44 -7.33 9.19
CA GLY A 399 27.88 -8.62 8.60
C GLY A 399 26.94 -9.79 8.84
N ALA A 400 25.79 -9.56 9.48
CA ALA A 400 24.82 -10.61 9.75
C ALA A 400 24.12 -11.06 8.48
N VAL A 401 23.83 -12.39 8.34
CA VAL A 401 23.00 -12.86 7.24
C VAL A 401 21.61 -12.22 7.35
N ASP A 402 21.20 -11.50 6.31
CA ASP A 402 19.89 -10.89 6.22
C ASP A 402 18.79 -11.97 6.39
N PRO A 403 17.90 -11.81 7.37
CA PRO A 403 16.89 -12.81 7.68
C PRO A 403 15.85 -12.99 6.57
N ASP A 404 15.72 -12.03 5.67
CA ASP A 404 14.72 -12.02 4.60
C ASP A 404 15.27 -12.54 3.26
N GLN A 405 16.58 -12.88 3.18
CA GLN A 405 17.20 -13.43 1.96
C GLN A 405 16.60 -14.75 1.46
N ASN A 406 15.86 -15.49 2.29
CA ASN A 406 15.31 -16.81 1.97
C ASN A 406 13.77 -16.82 1.78
N GLN A 407 13.11 -15.69 1.61
CA GLN A 407 11.64 -15.65 1.41
C GLN A 407 11.19 -15.89 -0.04
N ASP A 408 12.09 -16.14 -0.97
CA ASP A 408 11.79 -16.48 -2.39
C ASP A 408 11.29 -17.93 -2.61
N ASN A 409 11.02 -18.69 -1.53
CA ASN A 409 10.36 -19.99 -1.67
C ASN A 409 8.86 -19.79 -1.96
N THR A 410 8.52 -19.50 -3.19
CA THR A 410 7.28 -20.01 -3.78
C THR A 410 7.35 -21.52 -3.62
N ILE A 411 6.45 -22.07 -2.81
CA ILE A 411 6.28 -23.53 -2.68
C ILE A 411 5.71 -24.00 -4.03
N ASP A 412 6.60 -24.35 -4.95
CA ASP A 412 6.28 -25.28 -6.01
C ASP A 412 6.34 -26.67 -5.34
N ILE A 413 5.16 -27.20 -5.08
CA ILE A 413 5.02 -28.60 -4.66
C ILE A 413 5.32 -29.45 -5.88
N ASP A 414 6.59 -29.76 -6.08
CA ASP A 414 7.00 -30.82 -6.97
C ASP A 414 7.45 -32.02 -6.14
N ASN A 415 6.64 -33.07 -6.20
CA ASN A 415 6.91 -34.37 -5.61
C ASN A 415 8.04 -35.06 -6.35
N SER A 416 9.27 -34.89 -5.93
CA SER A 416 10.32 -35.87 -6.26
C SER A 416 11.24 -36.09 -5.06
N THR A 417 11.19 -37.32 -4.60
CA THR A 417 11.99 -37.94 -3.55
C THR A 417 13.48 -37.86 -3.84
N THR A 418 14.28 -37.19 -2.98
CA THR A 418 15.68 -37.58 -2.77
C THR A 418 16.25 -37.05 -1.46
N VAL A 419 16.66 -37.97 -0.62
CA VAL A 419 17.70 -37.98 0.44
C VAL A 419 18.01 -36.68 1.19
N SER A 420 17.59 -36.66 2.44
CA SER A 420 17.82 -35.64 3.45
C SER A 420 19.27 -35.53 3.90
N SER A 421 19.92 -34.43 3.56
CA SER A 421 20.99 -33.89 4.40
C SER A 421 20.34 -33.23 5.62
N VAL A 422 20.76 -33.58 6.82
CA VAL A 422 20.29 -33.00 8.09
C VAL A 422 20.71 -31.51 8.10
N LYS A 423 19.82 -30.63 7.63
CA LYS A 423 19.96 -29.18 7.81
C LYS A 423 19.66 -28.89 9.28
N THR A 424 20.69 -28.61 10.07
CA THR A 424 20.54 -28.01 11.40
C THR A 424 19.60 -26.80 11.27
N LYS A 425 18.44 -26.85 11.87
CA LYS A 425 17.46 -25.74 11.88
C LYS A 425 18.13 -24.53 12.52
N ARG A 426 18.55 -23.55 11.72
CA ARG A 426 19.04 -22.27 12.24
C ARG A 426 17.96 -21.63 13.10
N ARG A 427 18.36 -21.07 14.26
CA ARG A 427 17.46 -20.33 15.15
C ARG A 427 16.79 -19.21 14.36
N LYS A 428 15.47 -19.15 14.43
CA LYS A 428 14.69 -18.07 13.80
C LYS A 428 14.98 -16.75 14.51
N LYS A 429 15.46 -15.73 13.79
CA LYS A 429 15.73 -14.41 14.34
C LYS A 429 14.46 -13.76 14.87
N THR A 430 14.56 -13.02 15.98
CA THR A 430 13.47 -12.23 16.57
C THR A 430 13.09 -11.05 15.67
N GLU A 431 11.97 -10.41 15.93
CA GLU A 431 11.54 -9.19 15.23
C GLU A 431 12.56 -8.06 15.42
N SER A 432 13.08 -7.90 16.65
CA SER A 432 14.09 -6.90 17.00
C SER A 432 15.40 -7.13 16.24
N GLU A 433 15.89 -8.38 16.23
CA GLU A 433 17.09 -8.75 15.47
C GLU A 433 16.95 -8.47 13.96
N ARG A 434 15.78 -8.80 13.38
CA ARG A 434 15.50 -8.55 11.95
C ARG A 434 15.49 -7.06 11.63
N MET A 435 14.83 -6.26 12.46
CA MET A 435 14.75 -4.82 12.23
C MET A 435 16.10 -4.15 12.35
N LEU A 436 16.90 -4.51 13.38
CA LEU A 436 18.22 -3.94 13.58
C LEU A 436 19.19 -4.28 12.43
N ILE A 437 19.20 -5.55 11.99
CA ILE A 437 20.02 -5.99 10.85
C ILE A 437 19.62 -5.26 9.57
N ARG A 438 18.31 -5.09 9.34
CA ARG A 438 17.80 -4.34 8.19
C ARG A 438 18.32 -2.90 8.20
N LEU A 439 18.11 -2.18 9.29
CA LEU A 439 18.57 -0.79 9.41
C LEU A 439 20.09 -0.66 9.26
N ALA A 440 20.86 -1.63 9.78
CA ALA A 440 22.31 -1.62 9.62
C ALA A 440 22.75 -1.84 8.17
N GLN A 441 22.13 -2.81 7.46
CA GLN A 441 22.55 -3.18 6.11
C GLN A 441 22.05 -2.24 5.01
N TYR A 442 20.95 -1.53 5.27
CA TYR A 442 20.30 -0.61 4.32
C TYR A 442 20.28 0.83 4.87
N GLU A 443 21.41 1.21 5.49
CA GLU A 443 21.61 2.56 6.05
C GLU A 443 21.45 3.65 4.97
N GLN A 444 22.09 3.47 3.82
CA GLN A 444 22.03 4.44 2.72
C GLN A 444 20.61 4.58 2.18
N GLU A 445 19.93 3.47 1.94
CA GLU A 445 18.56 3.44 1.43
C GLU A 445 17.56 4.01 2.43
N THR A 446 17.77 3.77 3.73
CA THR A 446 16.96 4.34 4.83
C THR A 446 17.15 5.86 4.92
N LEU A 447 18.36 6.36 4.71
CA LEU A 447 18.74 7.77 4.82
C LEU A 447 18.73 8.53 3.49
N MET A 448 18.33 7.90 2.37
CA MET A 448 18.39 8.47 1.02
C MET A 448 17.74 9.88 0.94
N PHE A 449 16.66 10.10 1.67
CA PHE A 449 15.92 11.37 1.71
C PHE A 449 16.71 12.57 2.28
N MET A 450 17.86 12.34 2.92
CA MET A 450 18.73 13.43 3.39
C MET A 450 19.89 13.73 2.43
N TYR A 451 20.24 12.77 1.56
CA TYR A 451 21.26 12.95 0.52
C TYR A 451 20.67 13.57 -0.75
N ASP A 452 19.37 13.37 -0.98
CA ASP A 452 18.63 13.89 -2.14
C ASP A 452 17.21 14.26 -1.68
N PHE A 453 16.89 15.55 -1.74
CA PHE A 453 15.60 16.06 -1.30
C PHE A 453 14.45 15.76 -2.27
N ASP A 454 14.72 15.34 -3.50
CA ASP A 454 13.69 14.83 -4.40
C ASP A 454 13.18 13.45 -3.95
N VAL A 455 13.97 12.73 -3.16
CA VAL A 455 13.58 11.47 -2.53
C VAL A 455 12.68 11.74 -1.32
N PRO A 456 11.42 11.27 -1.32
CA PRO A 456 10.52 11.45 -0.18
C PRO A 456 10.92 10.55 0.99
N PHE A 457 10.59 11.00 2.21
CA PHE A 457 10.76 10.22 3.44
C PHE A 457 9.94 8.91 3.45
N ASP A 458 8.84 8.87 2.73
CA ASP A 458 7.92 7.73 2.66
C ASP A 458 7.39 7.51 1.23
N ASN A 459 6.75 6.37 1.01
CA ASN A 459 6.14 6.00 -0.29
C ASN A 459 4.65 6.36 -0.37
N ASN A 460 4.22 7.45 0.27
CA ASN A 460 2.80 7.86 0.34
C ASN A 460 2.18 8.08 -1.04
N ILE A 461 2.95 8.55 -2.01
CA ILE A 461 2.47 8.82 -3.39
C ILE A 461 1.95 7.52 -4.02
N THR A 462 2.69 6.44 -3.91
CA THR A 462 2.31 5.13 -4.46
C THR A 462 1.24 4.46 -3.61
N GLU A 463 1.36 4.50 -2.29
CA GLU A 463 0.33 3.98 -1.38
C GLU A 463 -1.04 4.64 -1.63
N ALA A 464 -1.08 5.96 -1.82
CA ALA A 464 -2.30 6.70 -2.16
C ALA A 464 -2.87 6.27 -3.52
N SER A 465 -2.00 6.02 -4.49
CA SER A 465 -2.38 5.54 -5.83
C SER A 465 -3.02 4.15 -5.78
N ILE A 466 -2.53 3.24 -4.92
CA ILE A 466 -3.09 1.88 -4.75
C ILE A 466 -4.43 1.88 -3.99
N ARG A 467 -4.71 2.88 -3.14
CA ARG A 467 -5.95 2.92 -2.35
C ARG A 467 -7.21 2.85 -3.20
N MET A 468 -7.25 3.55 -4.34
CA MET A 468 -8.43 3.59 -5.20
C MET A 468 -8.69 2.25 -5.92
N PRO A 469 -7.70 1.57 -6.55
CA PRO A 469 -7.86 0.19 -7.00
C PRO A 469 -8.31 -0.79 -5.91
N LYS A 470 -7.81 -0.64 -4.68
CA LYS A 470 -8.29 -1.44 -3.54
C LYS A 470 -9.74 -1.15 -3.16
N LEU A 471 -10.16 0.10 -3.26
CA LEU A 471 -11.57 0.47 -3.07
C LEU A 471 -12.45 -0.18 -4.13
N HIS A 472 -12.04 -0.16 -5.40
CA HIS A 472 -12.74 -0.86 -6.48
C HIS A 472 -12.94 -2.34 -6.15
N GLN A 473 -11.90 -3.04 -5.69
CA GLN A 473 -12.00 -4.43 -5.28
C GLN A 473 -12.97 -4.65 -4.11
N LYS A 474 -13.03 -3.74 -3.15
CA LYS A 474 -13.97 -3.83 -2.01
C LYS A 474 -15.43 -3.61 -2.44
N ILE A 475 -15.67 -2.78 -3.45
CA ILE A 475 -17.02 -2.45 -3.94
C ILE A 475 -17.50 -3.50 -4.93
N SER A 476 -16.68 -3.83 -5.94
CA SER A 476 -17.07 -4.67 -7.09
C SER A 476 -16.56 -6.10 -7.00
N GLY A 477 -15.70 -6.42 -6.01
CA GLY A 477 -15.14 -7.75 -5.79
C GLY A 477 -14.05 -8.11 -6.79
N CYS A 478 -14.28 -9.17 -7.57
CA CYS A 478 -13.32 -9.77 -8.48
C CYS A 478 -13.54 -9.27 -9.92
N PHE A 479 -12.46 -9.00 -10.66
CA PHE A 479 -12.55 -8.88 -12.12
C PHE A 479 -12.95 -10.22 -12.72
N ARG A 480 -13.96 -10.22 -13.59
CA ARG A 480 -14.46 -11.46 -14.21
C ARG A 480 -13.50 -12.04 -15.25
N THR A 481 -12.72 -11.18 -15.92
CA THR A 481 -11.76 -11.56 -16.96
C THR A 481 -10.43 -10.83 -16.78
N LYS A 482 -9.36 -11.36 -17.38
CA LYS A 482 -8.07 -10.68 -17.46
C LYS A 482 -8.17 -9.38 -18.27
N ASP A 483 -8.88 -9.43 -19.40
CA ASP A 483 -9.10 -8.24 -20.25
C ASP A 483 -9.78 -7.11 -19.47
N GLY A 484 -10.79 -7.41 -18.66
CA GLY A 484 -11.44 -6.42 -17.81
C GLY A 484 -10.50 -5.81 -16.77
N ALA A 485 -9.55 -6.60 -16.27
CA ALA A 485 -8.53 -6.11 -15.36
C ALA A 485 -7.51 -5.20 -16.08
N ASP A 486 -7.12 -5.54 -17.33
CA ASP A 486 -6.20 -4.73 -18.13
C ASP A 486 -6.86 -3.42 -18.61
N VAL A 487 -8.13 -3.48 -19.00
CA VAL A 487 -8.95 -2.28 -19.30
C VAL A 487 -8.94 -1.32 -18.11
N PHE A 488 -9.21 -1.84 -16.92
CA PHE A 488 -9.17 -1.04 -15.70
C PHE A 488 -7.77 -0.45 -15.45
N ALA A 489 -6.69 -1.23 -15.55
CA ALA A 489 -5.34 -0.78 -15.27
C ALA A 489 -4.90 0.38 -16.19
N ARG A 490 -5.07 0.24 -17.52
CA ARG A 490 -4.72 1.29 -18.51
C ARG A 490 -5.54 2.57 -18.30
N ILE A 491 -6.86 2.45 -18.16
CA ILE A 491 -7.73 3.61 -17.91
C ILE A 491 -7.34 4.29 -16.60
N ARG A 492 -7.02 3.53 -15.55
CA ARG A 492 -6.58 4.08 -14.27
C ARG A 492 -5.21 4.76 -14.36
N SER A 493 -4.29 4.26 -15.19
CA SER A 493 -3.01 4.93 -15.48
C SER A 493 -3.26 6.30 -16.10
N PHE A 494 -4.10 6.37 -17.11
CA PHE A 494 -4.47 7.62 -17.77
C PHE A 494 -5.16 8.62 -16.83
N ILE A 495 -6.24 8.18 -16.16
CA ILE A 495 -7.00 9.02 -15.22
C ILE A 495 -6.12 9.48 -14.05
N GLY A 496 -5.29 8.59 -13.52
CA GLY A 496 -4.41 8.88 -12.40
C GLY A 496 -3.36 9.93 -12.77
N THR A 497 -2.77 9.80 -13.96
CA THR A 497 -1.81 10.76 -14.51
C THR A 497 -2.48 12.11 -14.81
N ALA A 498 -3.65 12.12 -15.45
CA ALA A 498 -4.42 13.35 -15.67
C ALA A 498 -4.69 14.10 -14.35
N LYS A 499 -5.10 13.37 -13.31
CA LYS A 499 -5.34 13.94 -11.98
C LYS A 499 -4.07 14.53 -11.36
N LYS A 500 -2.93 13.84 -11.46
CA LYS A 500 -1.64 14.31 -10.94
C LYS A 500 -1.17 15.58 -11.67
N LYS A 501 -1.45 15.68 -12.96
CA LYS A 501 -1.19 16.88 -13.78
C LYS A 501 -2.25 17.99 -13.59
N GLY A 502 -3.18 17.86 -12.63
CA GLY A 502 -4.21 18.86 -12.34
C GLY A 502 -5.28 19.01 -13.43
N LYS A 503 -5.38 18.03 -14.36
CA LYS A 503 -6.31 18.09 -15.48
C LYS A 503 -7.69 17.51 -15.14
N ASN A 504 -8.72 18.01 -15.83
CA ASN A 504 -10.09 17.52 -15.66
C ASN A 504 -10.22 16.10 -16.25
N ILE A 505 -10.66 15.15 -15.44
CA ILE A 505 -10.73 13.73 -15.81
C ILE A 505 -11.79 13.49 -16.88
N MET A 506 -12.95 14.16 -16.80
CA MET A 506 -14.02 13.99 -17.77
C MET A 506 -13.61 14.53 -19.16
N GLU A 507 -12.93 15.66 -19.20
CA GLU A 507 -12.33 16.22 -20.42
C GLU A 507 -11.27 15.28 -20.99
N GLY A 508 -10.42 14.69 -20.12
CA GLY A 508 -9.42 13.72 -20.55
C GLY A 508 -10.04 12.47 -21.20
N ILE A 509 -11.08 11.91 -20.60
CA ILE A 509 -11.76 10.74 -21.18
C ILE A 509 -12.40 11.08 -22.53
N ARG A 510 -12.99 12.27 -22.68
CA ARG A 510 -13.53 12.74 -23.96
C ARG A 510 -12.41 12.92 -24.99
N ALA A 511 -11.32 13.59 -24.62
CA ALA A 511 -10.16 13.73 -25.49
C ALA A 511 -9.59 12.38 -25.94
N ALA A 512 -9.53 11.40 -25.05
CA ALA A 512 -9.12 10.03 -25.42
C ALA A 512 -10.07 9.40 -26.45
N LEU A 513 -11.40 9.50 -26.27
CA LEU A 513 -12.38 9.00 -27.22
C LEU A 513 -12.29 9.67 -28.59
N ASP A 514 -11.96 10.97 -28.61
CA ASP A 514 -11.78 11.75 -29.83
C ASP A 514 -10.38 11.56 -30.49
N GLY A 515 -9.53 10.68 -29.93
CA GLY A 515 -8.19 10.40 -30.44
C GLY A 515 -7.11 11.42 -30.02
N HIS A 516 -7.42 12.33 -29.11
CA HIS A 516 -6.53 13.41 -28.62
C HIS A 516 -6.03 13.17 -27.19
N GLY A 517 -6.03 11.91 -26.72
CA GLY A 517 -5.61 11.56 -25.36
C GLY A 517 -4.14 11.89 -25.07
N ALA A 518 -3.27 11.72 -26.08
CA ALA A 518 -1.84 12.07 -25.98
C ALA A 518 -1.65 13.58 -25.84
N ASP A 519 -2.23 14.38 -26.73
CA ASP A 519 -2.18 15.84 -26.70
C ASP A 519 -2.76 16.41 -25.40
N PHE A 520 -3.79 15.76 -24.87
CA PHE A 520 -4.39 16.14 -23.60
C PHE A 520 -3.41 15.98 -22.44
N LEU A 521 -2.68 14.88 -22.32
CA LEU A 521 -1.71 14.67 -21.24
C LEU A 521 -0.39 15.41 -21.51
N TYR A 522 0.05 15.46 -22.76
CA TYR A 522 1.36 15.91 -23.21
C TYR A 522 1.24 16.95 -24.33
N PRO A 523 0.76 18.16 -24.05
CA PRO A 523 0.59 19.17 -25.08
C PRO A 523 1.96 19.57 -25.69
N GLY A 524 2.05 19.52 -27.03
CA GLY A 524 3.24 19.94 -27.77
C GLY A 524 4.31 18.87 -27.97
N THR A 525 4.01 17.60 -27.78
CA THR A 525 4.94 16.47 -28.06
C THR A 525 4.81 15.90 -29.48
N ASN A 526 3.97 16.48 -30.35
CA ASN A 526 3.83 16.13 -31.77
C ASN A 526 4.74 16.95 -32.66
#